data_eedcc08ff9bf1dad22113a73927b0b9b
#
_entry.id   eedcc08ff9bf1dad22113a73927b0b9b
#
_cell.length_a   1.000
_cell.length_b   1.000
_cell.length_c   1.000
_cell.angle_alpha   90.00
_cell.angle_beta   90.00
_cell.angle_gamma   90.00
#
_symmetry.space_group_name_H-M   'P 1'
#
loop_
_entity.id
_entity.type
_entity.pdbx_description
1 polymer ?
#
loop_
_entity_poly.entity_id
_entity_poly.type
_entity_poly.pdbx_seq_one_letter_code
_entity_poly.pdbx_strand_id
1 'polypeptide(L)'
;HTLTRGEVREDFIIQYLTKSIQNCQAFLKRGFMNLGEVDQSGQADLLLVKEYAEIIDLGNRGNVIVNPEDCLMMVEVKSTLTGTYLNELNVEAQRIKAANPNIVCGMFAYKSELEKKTIMKRFGYDFDSDTKTYFDSKDEPSPIFYPYIDFILLLDKVEGNESEEDLELQGRNQLFMRKGLEINDRYFKGTYDPVIRNLVGLVRSLLIR
;
A
#
# COMPACT_ATOMS: atom_id res chain seq x y z
N HIS A 1 -23.45 -9.91 16.14
CA HIS A 1 -22.94 -9.22 14.96
C HIS A 1 -21.94 -10.11 14.26
N THR A 2 -22.34 -10.72 13.15
CA THR A 2 -21.42 -11.43 12.27
C THR A 2 -20.62 -10.38 11.51
N LEU A 3 -19.33 -10.29 11.79
CA LEU A 3 -18.40 -9.49 10.99
C LEU A 3 -18.44 -9.98 9.54
N THR A 4 -18.46 -9.07 8.60
CA THR A 4 -18.34 -9.44 7.19
C THR A 4 -16.95 -10.02 6.93
N ARG A 5 -16.78 -10.82 5.87
CA ARG A 5 -15.45 -11.35 5.50
C ARG A 5 -14.44 -10.25 5.23
N GLY A 6 -14.88 -9.07 4.80
CA GLY A 6 -14.03 -7.89 4.61
C GLY A 6 -13.49 -7.39 5.94
N GLU A 7 -14.36 -7.12 6.90
CA GLU A 7 -13.98 -6.61 8.23
C GLU A 7 -12.99 -7.53 8.95
N VAL A 8 -13.15 -8.86 8.86
CA VAL A 8 -12.20 -9.82 9.44
C VAL A 8 -10.80 -9.69 8.83
N ARG A 9 -10.71 -9.44 7.52
CA ARG A 9 -9.44 -9.28 6.81
C ARG A 9 -8.73 -7.98 7.17
N GLU A 10 -9.48 -6.90 7.27
CA GLU A 10 -8.97 -5.60 7.70
C GLU A 10 -8.46 -5.67 9.15
N ASP A 11 -9.24 -6.27 10.06
CA ASP A 11 -8.87 -6.47 11.45
C ASP A 11 -7.58 -7.28 11.60
N PHE A 12 -7.42 -8.33 10.81
CA PHE A 12 -6.21 -9.14 10.82
C PHE A 12 -4.96 -8.31 10.50
N ILE A 13 -5.02 -7.50 9.43
CA ILE A 13 -3.87 -6.67 9.01
C ILE A 13 -3.57 -5.61 10.06
N ILE A 14 -4.60 -4.93 10.58
CA ILE A 14 -4.43 -3.91 11.62
C ILE A 14 -3.80 -4.51 12.86
N GLN A 15 -4.32 -5.63 13.37
CA GLN A 15 -3.78 -6.28 14.57
C GLN A 15 -2.33 -6.72 14.38
N TYR A 16 -2.01 -7.27 13.21
CA TYR A 16 -0.66 -7.72 12.93
C TYR A 16 0.33 -6.57 12.85
N LEU A 17 0.00 -5.52 12.09
CA LEU A 17 0.85 -4.34 11.97
C LEU A 17 0.99 -3.61 13.30
N THR A 18 -0.08 -3.48 14.08
CA THR A 18 -0.04 -2.84 15.41
C THR A 18 1.01 -3.50 16.30
N LYS A 19 1.07 -4.85 16.33
CA LYS A 19 2.11 -5.57 17.07
C LYS A 19 3.52 -5.28 16.56
N SER A 20 3.66 -5.07 15.26
CA SER A 20 4.95 -4.85 14.60
C SER A 20 5.50 -3.43 14.78
N ILE A 21 4.64 -2.47 15.11
CA ILE A 21 4.99 -1.05 15.28
C ILE A 21 4.83 -0.53 16.71
N GLN A 22 4.64 -1.41 17.70
CA GLN A 22 4.40 -1.05 19.10
C GLN A 22 5.40 -0.06 19.70
N ASN A 23 6.64 -0.02 19.19
CA ASN A 23 7.70 0.89 19.65
C ASN A 23 7.93 2.06 18.68
N CYS A 24 7.03 2.27 17.75
CA CYS A 24 7.11 3.35 16.78
C CYS A 24 6.20 4.51 17.23
N GLN A 25 6.59 5.73 16.92
CA GLN A 25 5.81 6.93 17.24
C GLN A 25 4.64 7.12 16.25
N ALA A 26 3.80 6.08 16.11
CA ALA A 26 2.63 6.09 15.23
C ALA A 26 1.58 5.07 15.66
N PHE A 27 0.35 5.31 15.24
CA PHE A 27 -0.80 4.43 15.45
C PHE A 27 -1.41 4.01 14.12
N LEU A 28 -2.02 2.82 14.12
CA LEU A 28 -2.88 2.38 13.03
C LEU A 28 -4.33 2.64 13.40
N LYS A 29 -5.05 3.27 12.50
CA LYS A 29 -6.45 3.65 12.64
C LYS A 29 -7.22 3.30 11.37
N ARG A 30 -8.53 3.31 11.45
CA ARG A 30 -9.46 3.37 10.32
C ARG A 30 -10.12 4.74 10.30
N GLY A 31 -10.57 5.17 9.15
CA GLY A 31 -11.38 6.39 9.11
C GLY A 31 -11.11 7.25 7.89
N PHE A 32 -11.13 8.53 8.11
CA PHE A 32 -11.17 9.54 7.07
C PHE A 32 -10.05 10.56 7.26
N MET A 33 -9.69 11.24 6.19
CA MET A 33 -8.84 12.43 6.24
C MET A 33 -9.68 13.67 5.96
N ASN A 34 -9.47 14.71 6.73
CA ASN A 34 -10.06 16.03 6.48
C ASN A 34 -9.27 16.71 5.35
N LEU A 35 -9.83 16.78 4.14
CA LEU A 35 -9.17 17.36 2.98
C LEU A 35 -9.41 18.85 2.80
N GLY A 36 -10.25 19.45 3.64
CA GLY A 36 -10.61 20.88 3.60
C GLY A 36 -11.85 21.17 4.45
N GLU A 37 -12.30 22.44 4.47
CA GLU A 37 -13.41 22.88 5.33
C GLU A 37 -14.72 22.09 5.12
N VAL A 38 -14.97 21.59 3.92
CA VAL A 38 -16.18 20.84 3.56
C VAL A 38 -15.89 19.56 2.80
N ASP A 39 -14.62 19.16 2.67
CA ASP A 39 -14.20 17.99 1.92
C ASP A 39 -13.51 16.95 2.81
N GLN A 40 -13.86 15.71 2.60
CA GLN A 40 -13.37 14.56 3.36
C GLN A 40 -12.99 13.44 2.39
N SER A 41 -11.95 12.66 2.72
CA SER A 41 -11.62 11.46 1.96
C SER A 41 -12.73 10.41 2.05
N GLY A 42 -12.70 9.43 1.17
CA GLY A 42 -13.35 8.15 1.40
C GLY A 42 -12.85 7.52 2.70
N GLN A 43 -13.60 6.54 3.22
CA GLN A 43 -13.15 5.76 4.37
C GLN A 43 -11.95 4.91 3.98
N ALA A 44 -10.82 5.13 4.62
CA ALA A 44 -9.64 4.28 4.49
C ALA A 44 -9.71 3.10 5.45
N ASP A 45 -9.40 1.92 4.95
CA ASP A 45 -9.36 0.69 5.75
C ASP A 45 -8.21 0.71 6.75
N LEU A 46 -7.11 1.42 6.42
CA LEU A 46 -5.98 1.59 7.30
C LEU A 46 -5.29 2.94 7.07
N LEU A 47 -5.10 3.68 8.16
CA LEU A 47 -4.31 4.91 8.24
C LEU A 47 -3.16 4.70 9.20
N LEU A 48 -1.94 5.04 8.79
CA LEU A 48 -0.80 5.19 9.69
C LEU A 48 -0.70 6.64 10.11
N VAL A 49 -0.96 6.91 11.38
CA VAL A 49 -1.09 8.25 11.96
C VAL A 49 0.02 8.50 12.96
N LYS A 50 0.58 9.69 12.99
CA LYS A 50 1.62 10.09 13.96
C LYS A 50 1.08 10.04 15.40
N GLU A 51 1.95 9.75 16.36
CA GLU A 51 1.57 9.58 17.76
C GLU A 51 0.92 10.82 18.38
N TYR A 52 1.34 12.00 17.94
CA TYR A 52 0.86 13.29 18.45
C TYR A 52 -0.26 13.91 17.61
N ALA A 53 -0.83 13.15 16.68
CA ALA A 53 -1.90 13.62 15.81
C ALA A 53 -3.15 14.02 16.59
N GLU A 54 -3.78 15.11 16.17
CA GLU A 54 -5.12 15.43 16.61
C GLU A 54 -6.13 14.53 15.89
N ILE A 55 -6.84 13.73 16.68
CA ILE A 55 -7.77 12.72 16.17
C ILE A 55 -9.16 13.04 16.68
N ILE A 56 -10.12 13.11 15.77
CA ILE A 56 -11.55 13.15 16.12
C ILE A 56 -12.06 11.70 16.08
N ASP A 57 -12.38 11.16 17.27
CA ASP A 57 -12.95 9.81 17.38
C ASP A 57 -14.46 9.88 17.06
N LEU A 58 -14.87 9.10 16.07
CA LEU A 58 -16.28 9.02 15.65
C LEU A 58 -17.10 8.02 16.51
N GLY A 59 -16.46 7.37 17.49
CA GLY A 59 -17.13 6.43 18.41
C GLY A 59 -17.67 5.15 17.75
N ASN A 60 -17.67 5.07 16.43
CA ASN A 60 -18.18 3.93 15.69
C ASN A 60 -17.03 3.06 15.19
N ARG A 61 -16.85 1.89 15.81
CA ARG A 61 -15.82 0.88 15.43
C ARG A 61 -14.39 1.40 15.37
N GLY A 62 -14.07 2.45 16.14
CA GLY A 62 -12.74 3.03 16.16
C GLY A 62 -12.38 3.82 14.90
N ASN A 63 -13.37 4.25 14.13
CA ASN A 63 -13.18 5.18 13.02
C ASN A 63 -12.82 6.57 13.55
N VAL A 64 -11.88 7.21 12.85
CA VAL A 64 -11.38 8.53 13.21
C VAL A 64 -11.42 9.48 12.01
N ILE A 65 -11.35 10.78 12.30
CA ILE A 65 -10.98 11.80 11.31
C ILE A 65 -9.61 12.34 11.72
N VAL A 66 -8.69 12.41 10.77
CA VAL A 66 -7.34 12.95 10.98
C VAL A 66 -7.02 14.02 9.95
N ASN A 67 -6.09 14.91 10.29
CA ASN A 67 -5.57 15.87 9.32
C ASN A 67 -4.52 15.19 8.41
N PRO A 68 -4.43 15.58 7.12
CA PRO A 68 -3.46 15.01 6.20
C PRO A 68 -2.00 15.16 6.65
N GLU A 69 -1.67 16.24 7.37
CA GLU A 69 -0.31 16.47 7.90
C GLU A 69 0.09 15.43 8.94
N ASP A 70 -0.89 14.82 9.60
CA ASP A 70 -0.66 13.82 10.64
C ASP A 70 -0.72 12.39 10.11
N CYS A 71 -1.11 12.20 8.85
CA CYS A 71 -1.16 10.90 8.19
C CYS A 71 0.12 10.63 7.40
N LEU A 72 0.73 9.46 7.62
CA LEU A 72 1.93 9.01 6.92
C LEU A 72 1.60 8.08 5.75
N MET A 73 0.56 7.27 5.91
CA MET A 73 0.18 6.26 4.92
C MET A 73 -1.32 5.98 4.96
N MET A 74 -1.89 5.74 3.79
CA MET A 74 -3.25 5.24 3.60
C MET A 74 -3.20 3.94 2.82
N VAL A 75 -3.95 2.92 3.27
CA VAL A 75 -4.06 1.63 2.59
C VAL A 75 -5.51 1.22 2.46
N GLU A 76 -5.89 0.88 1.24
CA GLU A 76 -7.12 0.15 0.93
C GLU A 76 -6.88 -1.36 1.03
N VAL A 77 -7.83 -2.09 1.62
CA VAL A 77 -7.77 -3.55 1.77
C VAL A 77 -8.84 -4.19 0.91
N LYS A 78 -8.45 -4.99 -0.05
CA LYS A 78 -9.39 -5.67 -0.97
C LYS A 78 -9.19 -7.18 -0.95
N SER A 79 -10.28 -7.91 -1.13
CA SER A 79 -10.22 -9.37 -1.29
C SER A 79 -9.49 -9.75 -2.57
N THR A 80 -9.72 -8.99 -3.64
CA THR A 80 -9.17 -9.24 -4.97
C THR A 80 -8.78 -7.92 -5.61
N LEU A 81 -7.56 -7.83 -6.10
CA LEU A 81 -7.08 -6.70 -6.89
C LEU A 81 -7.70 -6.74 -8.28
N THR A 82 -8.36 -5.66 -8.68
CA THR A 82 -8.92 -5.45 -10.02
C THR A 82 -8.49 -4.13 -10.61
N GLY A 83 -8.62 -3.96 -11.92
CA GLY A 83 -8.36 -2.67 -12.57
C GLY A 83 -9.32 -1.57 -12.09
N THR A 84 -10.56 -1.91 -11.77
CA THR A 84 -11.57 -0.97 -11.25
C THR A 84 -11.12 -0.41 -9.90
N TYR A 85 -10.74 -1.25 -8.95
CA TYR A 85 -10.28 -0.80 -7.64
C TYR A 85 -8.99 0.03 -7.70
N LEU A 86 -8.09 -0.26 -8.65
CA LEU A 86 -6.92 0.58 -8.87
C LEU A 86 -7.29 1.96 -9.41
N ASN A 87 -8.28 2.05 -10.32
CA ASN A 87 -8.76 3.35 -10.80
C ASN A 87 -9.40 4.16 -9.66
N GLU A 88 -10.26 3.54 -8.85
CA GLU A 88 -10.90 4.18 -7.69
C GLU A 88 -9.87 4.68 -6.70
N LEU A 89 -8.90 3.83 -6.33
CA LEU A 89 -7.82 4.21 -5.43
C LEU A 89 -6.97 5.33 -6.01
N ASN A 90 -6.66 5.30 -7.31
CA ASN A 90 -5.83 6.34 -7.92
C ASN A 90 -6.51 7.72 -7.89
N VAL A 91 -7.83 7.77 -8.10
CA VAL A 91 -8.62 9.02 -7.98
C VAL A 91 -8.62 9.50 -6.53
N GLU A 92 -8.84 8.62 -5.56
CA GLU A 92 -8.84 9.00 -4.16
C GLU A 92 -7.43 9.43 -3.68
N ALA A 93 -6.40 8.69 -4.07
CA ALA A 93 -5.01 9.04 -3.78
C ALA A 93 -4.60 10.39 -4.38
N GLN A 94 -5.13 10.76 -5.55
CA GLN A 94 -4.93 12.08 -6.14
C GLN A 94 -5.47 13.19 -5.22
N ARG A 95 -6.67 13.03 -4.70
CA ARG A 95 -7.29 14.00 -3.77
C ARG A 95 -6.48 14.12 -2.48
N ILE A 96 -6.09 12.99 -1.91
CA ILE A 96 -5.28 12.93 -0.68
C ILE A 96 -3.91 13.59 -0.89
N LYS A 97 -3.24 13.27 -2.00
CA LYS A 97 -1.93 13.86 -2.32
C LYS A 97 -1.99 15.35 -2.70
N ALA A 98 -3.14 15.83 -3.14
CA ALA A 98 -3.36 17.27 -3.32
C ALA A 98 -3.36 18.03 -1.98
N ALA A 99 -3.85 17.41 -0.91
CA ALA A 99 -3.80 17.94 0.44
C ALA A 99 -2.41 17.77 1.09
N ASN A 100 -1.81 16.56 0.95
CA ASN A 100 -0.43 16.30 1.41
C ASN A 100 0.27 15.30 0.48
N PRO A 101 1.22 15.76 -0.37
CA PRO A 101 1.91 14.92 -1.34
C PRO A 101 2.82 13.84 -0.71
N ASN A 102 3.14 13.96 0.57
CA ASN A 102 4.02 13.03 1.28
C ASN A 102 3.30 11.79 1.80
N ILE A 103 1.97 11.75 1.76
CA ILE A 103 1.22 10.57 2.19
C ILE A 103 1.47 9.43 1.19
N VAL A 104 1.90 8.29 1.71
CA VAL A 104 2.05 7.07 0.90
C VAL A 104 0.70 6.39 0.76
N CYS A 105 0.21 6.27 -0.47
CA CYS A 105 -1.08 5.67 -0.78
C CYS A 105 -0.88 4.29 -1.42
N GLY A 106 -1.53 3.26 -0.89
CA GLY A 106 -1.38 1.92 -1.42
C GLY A 106 -2.58 1.01 -1.25
N MET A 107 -2.44 -0.20 -1.77
CA MET A 107 -3.44 -1.26 -1.65
C MET A 107 -2.81 -2.53 -1.11
N PHE A 108 -3.51 -3.15 -0.16
CA PHE A 108 -3.29 -4.53 0.21
C PHE A 108 -4.42 -5.39 -0.36
N ALA A 109 -4.08 -6.45 -1.10
CA ALA A 109 -5.07 -7.39 -1.59
C ALA A 109 -4.66 -8.85 -1.34
N TYR A 110 -5.67 -9.71 -1.13
CA TYR A 110 -5.44 -11.13 -0.89
C TYR A 110 -5.18 -11.89 -2.18
N LYS A 111 -5.80 -11.49 -3.28
CA LYS A 111 -5.69 -12.10 -4.61
C LYS A 111 -5.58 -11.03 -5.68
N SER A 112 -5.21 -11.44 -6.88
CA SER A 112 -5.21 -10.56 -8.06
C SER A 112 -5.89 -11.22 -9.24
N GLU A 113 -6.69 -10.45 -9.97
CA GLU A 113 -7.16 -10.77 -11.32
C GLU A 113 -6.20 -10.24 -12.39
N LEU A 114 -5.22 -9.43 -11.99
CA LEU A 114 -4.24 -8.86 -12.89
C LEU A 114 -2.95 -9.68 -12.84
N GLU A 115 -2.38 -9.93 -13.99
CA GLU A 115 -1.05 -10.52 -14.12
C GLU A 115 0.03 -9.55 -13.61
N LYS A 116 1.14 -10.10 -13.12
CA LYS A 116 2.30 -9.33 -12.65
C LYS A 116 2.78 -8.34 -13.72
N LYS A 117 2.92 -8.79 -14.96
CA LYS A 117 3.32 -7.95 -16.10
C LYS A 117 2.42 -6.72 -16.26
N THR A 118 1.12 -6.90 -16.09
CA THR A 118 0.14 -5.80 -16.18
C THR A 118 0.33 -4.80 -15.04
N ILE A 119 0.54 -5.27 -13.82
CA ILE A 119 0.76 -4.40 -12.65
C ILE A 119 2.06 -3.61 -12.85
N MET A 120 3.16 -4.27 -13.18
CA MET A 120 4.47 -3.66 -13.37
C MET A 120 4.45 -2.60 -14.48
N LYS A 121 3.85 -2.94 -15.63
CA LYS A 121 3.68 -1.99 -16.74
C LYS A 121 2.91 -0.74 -16.31
N ARG A 122 1.84 -0.90 -15.54
CA ARG A 122 1.04 0.23 -15.05
C ARG A 122 1.78 1.10 -14.04
N PHE A 123 2.80 0.55 -13.40
CA PHE A 123 3.70 1.27 -12.49
C PHE A 123 4.95 1.86 -13.16
N GLY A 124 5.03 1.78 -14.50
CA GLY A 124 6.06 2.43 -15.31
C GLY A 124 7.28 1.58 -15.60
N TYR A 125 7.18 0.25 -15.43
CA TYR A 125 8.26 -0.68 -15.76
C TYR A 125 8.01 -1.36 -17.10
N ASP A 126 9.07 -1.55 -17.86
CA ASP A 126 9.10 -2.36 -19.07
C ASP A 126 9.51 -3.79 -18.75
N PHE A 127 9.16 -4.72 -19.63
CA PHE A 127 9.48 -6.14 -19.49
C PHE A 127 10.34 -6.60 -20.68
N ASP A 128 11.53 -7.08 -20.37
CA ASP A 128 12.40 -7.74 -21.32
C ASP A 128 12.05 -9.22 -21.42
N SER A 129 11.59 -9.65 -22.61
CA SER A 129 11.19 -11.04 -22.88
C SER A 129 12.37 -12.00 -22.94
N ASP A 130 13.57 -11.53 -23.25
CA ASP A 130 14.75 -12.36 -23.43
C ASP A 130 15.41 -12.68 -22.08
N THR A 131 15.54 -11.65 -21.24
CA THR A 131 16.09 -11.79 -19.87
C THR A 131 15.00 -12.11 -18.84
N LYS A 132 13.71 -11.98 -19.21
CA LYS A 132 12.54 -12.15 -18.32
C LYS A 132 12.56 -11.23 -17.10
N THR A 133 13.15 -10.04 -17.23
CA THR A 133 13.29 -9.06 -16.14
C THR A 133 12.46 -7.83 -16.40
N TYR A 134 12.09 -7.15 -15.30
CA TYR A 134 11.46 -5.83 -15.36
C TYR A 134 12.54 -4.76 -15.19
N PHE A 135 12.49 -3.74 -16.02
CA PHE A 135 13.47 -2.67 -16.02
C PHE A 135 12.83 -1.29 -16.19
N ASP A 136 13.58 -0.28 -15.80
CA ASP A 136 13.26 1.10 -16.03
C ASP A 136 13.93 1.56 -17.34
N SER A 137 13.14 1.75 -18.40
CA SER A 137 13.67 2.34 -19.63
C SER A 137 14.03 3.81 -19.36
N LYS A 138 15.31 4.14 -19.56
CA LYS A 138 15.81 5.51 -19.39
C LYS A 138 15.57 6.37 -20.64
N ASP A 139 15.58 5.73 -21.81
CA ASP A 139 15.50 6.42 -23.10
C ASP A 139 14.06 6.71 -23.50
N GLU A 140 13.16 5.78 -23.27
CA GLU A 140 11.70 5.93 -23.50
C GLU A 140 10.95 5.39 -22.26
N PRO A 141 10.74 6.21 -21.22
CA PRO A 141 10.10 5.74 -20.01
C PRO A 141 8.64 5.37 -20.26
N SER A 142 8.25 4.17 -19.87
CA SER A 142 6.86 3.73 -19.89
C SER A 142 5.97 4.66 -19.07
N PRO A 143 4.77 4.99 -19.56
CA PRO A 143 3.85 5.85 -18.82
C PRO A 143 3.37 5.18 -17.55
N ILE A 144 3.34 5.93 -16.45
CA ILE A 144 2.75 5.48 -15.20
C ILE A 144 1.25 5.69 -15.26
N PHE A 145 0.47 4.62 -15.28
CA PHE A 145 -0.99 4.69 -15.35
C PHE A 145 -1.64 5.10 -14.03
N TYR A 146 -1.00 4.75 -12.90
CA TYR A 146 -1.47 5.07 -11.56
C TYR A 146 -0.44 5.93 -10.82
N PRO A 147 -0.29 7.22 -11.19
CA PRO A 147 0.78 8.07 -10.66
C PRO A 147 0.63 8.40 -9.18
N TYR A 148 -0.56 8.22 -8.62
CA TYR A 148 -0.84 8.55 -7.22
C TYR A 148 -0.81 7.32 -6.29
N ILE A 149 -0.82 6.09 -6.85
CA ILE A 149 -0.63 4.87 -6.07
C ILE A 149 0.86 4.60 -5.94
N ASP A 150 1.33 4.49 -4.70
CA ASP A 150 2.76 4.28 -4.43
C ASP A 150 3.12 2.80 -4.38
N PHE A 151 2.23 1.94 -3.86
CA PHE A 151 2.48 0.51 -3.78
C PHE A 151 1.22 -0.35 -3.87
N ILE A 152 1.42 -1.61 -4.26
CA ILE A 152 0.44 -2.69 -4.13
C ILE A 152 1.15 -3.85 -3.42
N LEU A 153 0.52 -4.40 -2.39
CA LEU A 153 0.98 -5.60 -1.71
C LEU A 153 -0.07 -6.70 -1.88
N LEU A 154 0.36 -7.84 -2.42
CA LEU A 154 -0.49 -9.02 -2.62
C LEU A 154 -0.11 -10.14 -1.67
N LEU A 155 -1.09 -10.80 -1.09
CA LEU A 155 -0.86 -11.97 -0.23
C LEU A 155 -0.62 -13.23 -1.07
N ASP A 156 -1.48 -13.48 -2.06
CA ASP A 156 -1.33 -14.60 -2.97
C ASP A 156 -0.30 -14.29 -4.07
N LYS A 157 0.38 -15.35 -4.49
CA LYS A 157 1.31 -15.29 -5.62
C LYS A 157 0.55 -14.92 -6.90
N VAL A 158 1.09 -14.00 -7.66
CA VAL A 158 0.61 -13.67 -9.00
C VAL A 158 1.45 -14.46 -10.00
N GLU A 159 0.80 -15.20 -10.87
CA GLU A 159 1.48 -15.93 -11.93
C GLU A 159 2.18 -14.95 -12.89
N GLY A 160 3.41 -15.25 -13.24
CA GLY A 160 4.24 -14.50 -14.16
C GLY A 160 5.07 -15.45 -15.02
N ASN A 161 5.56 -14.95 -16.16
CA ASN A 161 6.42 -15.72 -17.09
C ASN A 161 7.89 -15.69 -16.66
N GLU A 162 8.17 -15.76 -15.36
CA GLU A 162 9.52 -15.64 -14.81
C GLU A 162 10.21 -16.99 -14.71
N SER A 163 11.56 -17.00 -14.72
CA SER A 163 12.33 -18.19 -14.46
C SER A 163 12.09 -18.73 -13.05
N GLU A 164 12.30 -20.05 -12.82
CA GLU A 164 12.16 -20.65 -11.50
C GLU A 164 13.11 -20.03 -10.46
N GLU A 165 14.31 -19.56 -10.88
CA GLU A 165 15.26 -18.84 -10.01
C GLU A 165 14.74 -17.47 -9.55
N ASP A 166 14.08 -16.73 -10.44
CA ASP A 166 13.42 -15.46 -10.06
C ASP A 166 12.21 -15.69 -9.14
N LEU A 167 11.56 -16.85 -9.26
CA LEU A 167 10.49 -17.27 -8.37
C LEU A 167 10.96 -17.58 -6.95
N GLU A 168 12.18 -18.08 -6.75
CA GLU A 168 12.75 -18.27 -5.40
C GLU A 168 13.14 -16.97 -4.74
N LEU A 169 13.69 -16.01 -5.48
CA LEU A 169 14.13 -14.72 -4.97
C LEU A 169 12.99 -13.70 -4.85
N GLN A 170 12.06 -13.68 -5.81
CA GLN A 170 10.92 -12.75 -5.86
C GLN A 170 9.59 -13.44 -5.51
N GLY A 171 9.56 -14.77 -5.51
CA GLY A 171 8.37 -15.59 -5.59
C GLY A 171 7.42 -15.55 -4.39
N ARG A 172 7.78 -14.86 -3.32
CA ARG A 172 6.91 -14.69 -2.15
C ARG A 172 6.69 -13.24 -1.78
N ASN A 173 7.43 -12.33 -2.40
CA ASN A 173 7.36 -10.91 -2.11
C ASN A 173 6.58 -10.19 -3.19
N GLN A 174 5.28 -10.08 -3.01
CA GLN A 174 4.40 -9.45 -3.98
C GLN A 174 4.18 -7.98 -3.65
N LEU A 175 5.24 -7.29 -3.28
CA LEU A 175 5.25 -5.85 -3.13
C LEU A 175 5.65 -5.22 -4.47
N PHE A 176 4.68 -4.59 -5.10
CA PHE A 176 4.87 -3.78 -6.30
C PHE A 176 4.94 -2.33 -5.88
N MET A 177 6.01 -1.63 -6.25
CA MET A 177 6.19 -0.22 -5.95
C MET A 177 6.21 0.58 -7.24
N ARG A 178 5.59 1.75 -7.20
CA ARG A 178 5.64 2.70 -8.30
C ARG A 178 7.09 3.16 -8.52
N LYS A 179 7.48 3.30 -9.77
CA LYS A 179 8.78 3.87 -10.15
C LYS A 179 9.01 5.21 -9.43
N GLY A 180 10.19 5.38 -8.89
CA GLY A 180 10.60 6.59 -8.16
C GLY A 180 10.16 6.66 -6.69
N LEU A 181 9.50 5.62 -6.14
CA LEU A 181 9.30 5.53 -4.71
C LEU A 181 10.58 4.99 -4.04
N GLU A 182 11.23 5.83 -3.26
CA GLU A 182 12.39 5.42 -2.45
C GLU A 182 11.94 4.88 -1.11
N ILE A 183 12.44 3.69 -0.76
CA ILE A 183 12.24 3.06 0.55
C ILE A 183 13.59 2.66 1.14
N ASN A 184 13.66 2.60 2.47
CA ASN A 184 14.88 2.21 3.16
C ASN A 184 14.96 0.69 3.33
N ASP A 185 15.77 0.02 2.53
CA ASP A 185 15.94 -1.44 2.50
C ASP A 185 16.35 -2.09 3.84
N ARG A 186 16.90 -1.31 4.78
CA ARG A 186 17.36 -1.84 6.08
C ARG A 186 16.23 -2.48 6.89
N TYR A 187 14.98 -2.07 6.65
CA TYR A 187 13.82 -2.53 7.40
C TYR A 187 13.17 -3.80 6.86
N PHE A 188 13.65 -4.29 5.71
CA PHE A 188 13.14 -5.53 5.09
C PHE A 188 13.84 -6.81 5.59
N LYS A 189 14.79 -6.69 6.53
CA LYS A 189 15.56 -7.83 7.06
C LYS A 189 14.92 -8.39 8.35
N GLY A 190 14.79 -9.70 8.46
CA GLY A 190 14.65 -10.39 9.77
C GLY A 190 13.26 -10.91 10.17
N THR A 191 12.28 -11.04 9.29
CA THR A 191 11.00 -11.72 9.59
C THR A 191 10.80 -12.97 8.73
N TYR A 192 10.06 -13.96 9.26
CA TYR A 192 9.84 -15.24 8.58
C TYR A 192 8.80 -15.19 7.46
N ASP A 193 7.83 -14.26 7.51
CA ASP A 193 6.83 -14.09 6.47
C ASP A 193 7.20 -12.92 5.55
N PRO A 194 7.51 -13.18 4.26
CA PRO A 194 7.99 -12.15 3.37
C PRO A 194 6.96 -11.08 3.02
N VAL A 195 5.68 -11.41 2.94
CA VAL A 195 4.63 -10.42 2.61
C VAL A 195 4.47 -9.42 3.75
N ILE A 196 4.34 -9.93 4.95
CA ILE A 196 4.16 -9.12 6.15
C ILE A 196 5.45 -8.36 6.48
N ARG A 197 6.62 -8.96 6.26
CA ARG A 197 7.92 -8.28 6.36
C ARG A 197 7.97 -7.05 5.46
N ASN A 198 7.50 -7.15 4.23
CA ASN A 198 7.48 -6.05 3.28
C ASN A 198 6.58 -4.92 3.76
N LEU A 199 5.39 -5.23 4.25
CA LEU A 199 4.48 -4.22 4.79
C LEU A 199 5.05 -3.55 6.05
N VAL A 200 5.61 -4.32 6.98
CA VAL A 200 6.29 -3.79 8.19
C VAL A 200 7.50 -2.96 7.80
N GLY A 201 8.30 -3.41 6.84
CA GLY A 201 9.45 -2.68 6.30
C GLY A 201 9.05 -1.33 5.71
N LEU A 202 7.99 -1.32 4.90
CA LEU A 202 7.43 -0.09 4.34
C LEU A 202 6.98 0.87 5.44
N VAL A 203 6.15 0.40 6.39
CA VAL A 203 5.69 1.22 7.52
C VAL A 203 6.87 1.81 8.29
N ARG A 204 7.85 1.00 8.66
CA ARG A 204 9.04 1.47 9.39
C ARG A 204 9.87 2.47 8.61
N SER A 205 9.98 2.32 7.29
CA SER A 205 10.72 3.27 6.44
C SER A 205 10.09 4.66 6.41
N LEU A 206 8.75 4.75 6.60
CA LEU A 206 8.03 6.02 6.67
C LEU A 206 8.17 6.73 8.03
N LEU A 207 8.41 5.97 9.10
CA LEU A 207 8.52 6.51 10.45
C LEU A 207 9.87 7.19 10.74
N ILE A 208 10.84 7.04 9.85
CA ILE A 208 12.21 7.54 10.04
C ILE A 208 12.52 8.70 9.06
N ARG A 209 11.55 9.09 8.29
CA ARG A 209 11.63 10.33 7.50
C ARG A 209 11.27 11.51 8.38
#